data_c34ed37a52ded0c8e1c2af10135739d1
#
_entry.id   c34ed37a52ded0c8e1c2af10135739d1
#
_cell.length_a   1.000
_cell.length_b   1.000
_cell.length_c   1.000
_cell.angle_alpha   90.00
_cell.angle_beta   90.00
_cell.angle_gamma   90.00
#
_symmetry.space_group_name_H-M   'P 1'
#
loop_
_entity.id
_entity.type
_entity.pdbx_description
1 polymer ?
#
loop_
_entity_poly.entity_id
_entity_poly.type
_entity_poly.pdbx_seq_one_letter_code
_entity_poly.pdbx_strand_id
1 'polypeptide(L)'
;MGGVRTALFNYLFAKRHGGDFILRIEDTDQTRFVEGAEEYIIAALKWCGISPNEGVGFGDGPHKPYRQSERKELGIYKKYADQLIASGHAYYAFDTEEELDAMRKRLEAAKVVAPQYNSVTRQNMRNSTTLPEDEVKKLLESGAKYVVRLKVPRNEEIRFNDIIRGWVVVNSAQVDDKVLLKSDGMPTYHLAHIVDDIEMKISHAVRGEEWLPSAPAHILIYRYLGLENEMPQLAHLPLILNPDGNGKISKREARFPVFPLSWKDPREASPYIGYKESGYYPEAFVNILALLGWNPGDNKEIMSLDEMASLFEFERVNKSGAKFDPEKAKWFNQQYLRMHSDADLAEGFKPVLKEKGIERSDDFIIAFCKLVKEKVQFVHEFWEQGKYVFEEPTTYDEKVMTKKWNEKSKDVFTEVQNHFKSVTNWNSEEITKVFHEAEAKVGKIDMQLLRVLVTGVAGGPQLFDMLALIGKEGTMKRLEKALERK
;
A
#
# COMPACT_ATOMS: atom_id res chain seq x y z
N MET A 1 -0.21 2.96 0.29
CA MET A 1 0.02 2.01 1.39
C MET A 1 -1.02 2.14 2.51
N GLY A 2 -1.10 3.25 3.26
CA GLY A 2 -1.96 3.37 4.45
C GLY A 2 -3.43 3.04 4.21
N GLY A 3 -4.05 3.63 3.18
CA GLY A 3 -5.44 3.35 2.84
C GLY A 3 -5.69 1.88 2.46
N VAL A 4 -4.77 1.28 1.69
CA VAL A 4 -4.89 -0.15 1.33
C VAL A 4 -4.73 -1.04 2.56
N ARG A 5 -3.82 -0.72 3.51
CA ARG A 5 -3.71 -1.48 4.76
C ARG A 5 -4.99 -1.40 5.59
N THR A 6 -5.59 -0.21 5.68
CA THR A 6 -6.87 -0.06 6.37
C THR A 6 -7.97 -0.89 5.71
N ALA A 7 -8.08 -0.85 4.38
CA ALA A 7 -9.02 -1.69 3.63
C ALA A 7 -8.74 -3.18 3.82
N LEU A 8 -7.46 -3.59 3.78
CA LEU A 8 -7.04 -4.97 4.00
C LEU A 8 -7.50 -5.49 5.39
N PHE A 9 -7.26 -4.72 6.45
CA PHE A 9 -7.63 -5.16 7.82
C PHE A 9 -9.14 -5.28 7.98
N ASN A 10 -9.91 -4.35 7.40
CA ASN A 10 -11.37 -4.47 7.33
C ASN A 10 -11.81 -5.73 6.57
N TYR A 11 -11.22 -5.97 5.41
CA TYR A 11 -11.49 -7.13 4.58
C TYR A 11 -11.17 -8.46 5.29
N LEU A 12 -9.97 -8.56 5.89
CA LEU A 12 -9.54 -9.77 6.60
C LEU A 12 -10.48 -10.09 7.77
N PHE A 13 -10.85 -9.06 8.53
CA PHE A 13 -11.76 -9.22 9.67
C PHE A 13 -13.16 -9.61 9.21
N ALA A 14 -13.74 -8.91 8.23
CA ALA A 14 -15.05 -9.25 7.70
C ALA A 14 -15.08 -10.69 7.15
N LYS A 15 -14.08 -11.08 6.36
CA LYS A 15 -13.99 -12.42 5.78
C LYS A 15 -13.88 -13.51 6.84
N ARG A 16 -13.09 -13.29 7.91
CA ARG A 16 -12.96 -14.23 9.01
C ARG A 16 -14.29 -14.50 9.73
N HIS A 17 -15.07 -13.45 9.94
CA HIS A 17 -16.31 -13.53 10.71
C HIS A 17 -17.55 -13.73 9.82
N GLY A 18 -17.39 -13.95 8.51
CA GLY A 18 -18.51 -14.13 7.59
C GLY A 18 -19.37 -12.88 7.43
N GLY A 19 -18.79 -11.70 7.67
CA GLY A 19 -19.44 -10.41 7.49
C GLY A 19 -19.17 -9.81 6.13
N ASP A 20 -19.78 -8.65 5.85
CA ASP A 20 -19.62 -7.91 4.62
C ASP A 20 -18.61 -6.77 4.77
N PHE A 21 -17.77 -6.62 3.76
CA PHE A 21 -16.88 -5.48 3.58
C PHE A 21 -17.48 -4.55 2.52
N ILE A 22 -17.77 -3.29 2.89
CA ILE A 22 -18.44 -2.29 2.05
C ILE A 22 -17.46 -1.19 1.68
N LEU A 23 -17.43 -0.79 0.40
CA LEU A 23 -16.71 0.41 -0.04
C LEU A 23 -17.65 1.61 -0.14
N ARG A 24 -17.55 2.52 0.83
CA ARG A 24 -18.25 3.81 0.86
C ARG A 24 -17.33 4.94 0.46
N ILE A 25 -17.78 5.80 -0.43
CA ILE A 25 -17.06 7.00 -0.85
C ILE A 25 -17.55 8.19 -0.01
N GLU A 26 -16.65 8.74 0.80
CA GLU A 26 -16.92 9.87 1.68
C GLU A 26 -16.53 11.19 1.00
N ASP A 27 -17.36 11.62 0.05
CA ASP A 27 -17.17 12.78 -0.82
C ASP A 27 -17.91 14.04 -0.36
N THR A 28 -18.09 14.21 0.95
CA THR A 28 -18.77 15.38 1.52
C THR A 28 -18.02 16.70 1.33
N ASP A 29 -16.71 16.66 1.09
CA ASP A 29 -15.87 17.83 0.82
C ASP A 29 -15.58 17.97 -0.68
N GLN A 30 -16.50 18.55 -1.40
CA GLN A 30 -16.38 18.76 -2.85
C GLN A 30 -15.24 19.71 -3.25
N THR A 31 -14.72 20.52 -2.33
CA THR A 31 -13.58 21.41 -2.62
C THR A 31 -12.26 20.65 -2.73
N ARG A 32 -12.20 19.44 -2.18
CA ARG A 32 -11.05 18.54 -2.24
C ARG A 32 -11.20 17.44 -3.29
N PHE A 33 -12.22 17.52 -4.13
CA PHE A 33 -12.40 16.55 -5.20
C PHE A 33 -11.14 16.45 -6.08
N VAL A 34 -10.76 15.24 -6.43
CA VAL A 34 -9.63 14.94 -7.32
C VAL A 34 -10.12 13.98 -8.39
N GLU A 35 -10.12 14.45 -9.62
CA GLU A 35 -10.53 13.64 -10.77
C GLU A 35 -9.71 12.35 -10.88
N GLY A 36 -10.38 11.22 -11.12
CA GLY A 36 -9.76 9.89 -11.24
C GLY A 36 -9.40 9.21 -9.90
N ALA A 37 -9.61 9.88 -8.76
CA ALA A 37 -9.24 9.31 -7.46
C ALA A 37 -10.12 8.10 -7.07
N GLU A 38 -11.40 8.11 -7.44
CA GLU A 38 -12.33 7.01 -7.17
C GLU A 38 -11.95 5.78 -8.00
N GLU A 39 -11.74 5.95 -9.30
CA GLU A 39 -11.29 4.90 -10.22
C GLU A 39 -9.95 4.31 -9.78
N TYR A 40 -9.05 5.16 -9.29
CA TYR A 40 -7.77 4.74 -8.74
C TYR A 40 -7.94 3.86 -7.50
N ILE A 41 -8.83 4.21 -6.55
CA ILE A 41 -9.11 3.40 -5.35
C ILE A 41 -9.63 2.03 -5.76
N ILE A 42 -10.60 1.98 -6.68
CA ILE A 42 -11.18 0.74 -7.19
C ILE A 42 -10.12 -0.13 -7.86
N ALA A 43 -9.30 0.45 -8.74
CA ALA A 43 -8.23 -0.26 -9.43
C ALA A 43 -7.17 -0.80 -8.44
N ALA A 44 -6.81 0.00 -7.44
CA ALA A 44 -5.86 -0.39 -6.40
C ALA A 44 -6.36 -1.58 -5.57
N LEU A 45 -7.63 -1.57 -5.13
CA LEU A 45 -8.23 -2.68 -4.40
C LEU A 45 -8.31 -3.94 -5.26
N LYS A 46 -8.72 -3.82 -6.53
CA LYS A 46 -8.74 -4.94 -7.48
C LYS A 46 -7.36 -5.55 -7.70
N TRP A 47 -6.34 -4.71 -7.87
CA TRP A 47 -4.96 -5.20 -8.01
C TRP A 47 -4.48 -5.95 -6.78
N CYS A 48 -4.87 -5.50 -5.57
CA CYS A 48 -4.55 -6.16 -4.30
C CYS A 48 -5.38 -7.44 -4.04
N GLY A 49 -6.36 -7.79 -4.87
CA GLY A 49 -7.29 -8.89 -4.62
C GLY A 49 -8.28 -8.63 -3.47
N ILE A 50 -8.39 -7.37 -3.01
CA ILE A 50 -9.30 -6.96 -1.95
C ILE A 50 -10.62 -6.55 -2.59
N SER A 51 -11.62 -7.42 -2.51
CA SER A 51 -12.92 -7.21 -3.13
C SER A 51 -14.00 -6.95 -2.09
N PRO A 52 -14.52 -5.70 -1.99
CA PRO A 52 -15.74 -5.43 -1.23
C PRO A 52 -16.91 -6.29 -1.69
N ASN A 53 -17.79 -6.64 -0.74
CA ASN A 53 -19.02 -7.36 -1.04
C ASN A 53 -20.03 -6.47 -1.80
N GLU A 54 -20.02 -5.18 -1.48
CA GLU A 54 -20.80 -4.15 -2.16
C GLU A 54 -20.06 -2.81 -2.12
N GLY A 55 -20.38 -1.91 -3.04
CA GLY A 55 -19.77 -0.60 -3.10
C GLY A 55 -19.53 -0.11 -4.51
N VAL A 56 -19.04 1.12 -4.65
CA VAL A 56 -18.75 1.69 -5.97
C VAL A 56 -17.71 0.83 -6.71
N GLY A 57 -18.10 0.34 -7.90
CA GLY A 57 -17.25 -0.50 -8.75
C GLY A 57 -17.12 -1.97 -8.35
N PHE A 58 -17.89 -2.41 -7.32
CA PHE A 58 -17.87 -3.81 -6.83
C PHE A 58 -19.24 -4.47 -6.80
N GLY A 59 -20.29 -3.77 -7.15
CA GLY A 59 -21.65 -4.27 -7.24
C GLY A 59 -22.58 -3.62 -6.24
N ASP A 60 -23.88 -3.83 -6.47
CA ASP A 60 -24.95 -3.30 -5.65
C ASP A 60 -25.37 -4.29 -4.58
N GLY A 61 -25.61 -3.77 -3.37
CA GLY A 61 -26.18 -4.47 -2.24
C GLY A 61 -27.30 -3.68 -1.57
N PRO A 62 -27.74 -4.08 -0.38
CA PRO A 62 -28.85 -3.44 0.33
C PRO A 62 -28.54 -2.02 0.83
N HIS A 63 -27.28 -1.60 0.88
CA HIS A 63 -26.86 -0.36 1.51
C HIS A 63 -26.59 0.79 0.53
N LYS A 64 -26.93 0.61 -0.75
CA LYS A 64 -26.78 1.68 -1.75
C LYS A 64 -27.71 2.87 -1.47
N PRO A 65 -27.35 4.09 -1.94
CA PRO A 65 -26.14 4.44 -2.70
C PRO A 65 -24.90 4.50 -1.80
N TYR A 66 -23.69 4.39 -2.41
CA TYR A 66 -22.42 4.30 -1.67
C TYR A 66 -21.61 5.59 -1.65
N ARG A 67 -22.05 6.65 -2.36
CA ARG A 67 -21.45 7.98 -2.27
C ARG A 67 -22.28 8.85 -1.33
N GLN A 68 -21.61 9.54 -0.42
CA GLN A 68 -22.29 10.42 0.53
C GLN A 68 -23.01 11.59 -0.16
N SER A 69 -22.48 12.10 -1.26
CA SER A 69 -23.15 13.09 -2.08
C SER A 69 -24.51 12.60 -2.63
N GLU A 70 -24.60 11.34 -3.05
CA GLU A 70 -25.84 10.70 -3.50
C GLU A 70 -26.80 10.42 -2.34
N ARG A 71 -26.27 10.00 -1.18
CA ARG A 71 -27.07 9.73 0.04
C ARG A 71 -27.70 10.98 0.62
N LYS A 72 -27.09 12.14 0.42
CA LYS A 72 -27.67 13.45 0.78
C LYS A 72 -29.08 13.62 0.21
N GLU A 73 -29.31 13.19 -1.02
CA GLU A 73 -30.60 13.32 -1.72
C GLU A 73 -31.71 12.47 -1.07
N LEU A 74 -31.35 11.47 -0.24
CA LEU A 74 -32.32 10.72 0.57
C LEU A 74 -32.82 11.50 1.79
N GLY A 75 -32.27 12.70 2.07
CA GLY A 75 -32.64 13.54 3.19
C GLY A 75 -32.23 12.99 4.58
N ILE A 76 -31.48 11.89 4.62
CA ILE A 76 -31.17 11.20 5.87
C ILE A 76 -30.32 12.07 6.81
N TYR A 77 -29.31 12.76 6.29
CA TYR A 77 -28.42 13.60 7.12
C TYR A 77 -29.18 14.74 7.78
N LYS A 78 -30.09 15.38 7.03
CA LYS A 78 -30.96 16.42 7.60
C LYS A 78 -31.85 15.87 8.68
N LYS A 79 -32.45 14.71 8.47
CA LYS A 79 -33.32 14.03 9.48
C LYS A 79 -32.60 13.86 10.82
N TYR A 80 -31.36 13.35 10.81
CA TYR A 80 -30.58 13.15 12.03
C TYR A 80 -30.10 14.47 12.65
N ALA A 81 -29.75 15.46 11.84
CA ALA A 81 -29.44 16.80 12.33
C ALA A 81 -30.64 17.46 13.03
N ASP A 82 -31.84 17.36 12.43
CA ASP A 82 -33.07 17.88 13.00
C ASP A 82 -33.41 17.18 14.36
N GLN A 83 -33.18 15.86 14.48
CA GLN A 83 -33.35 15.14 15.75
C GLN A 83 -32.40 15.69 16.83
N LEU A 84 -31.15 15.94 16.50
CA LEU A 84 -30.17 16.51 17.44
C LEU A 84 -30.55 17.95 17.85
N ILE A 85 -31.10 18.74 16.94
CA ILE A 85 -31.62 20.09 17.26
C ILE A 85 -32.81 19.98 18.16
N ALA A 86 -33.81 19.16 17.84
CA ALA A 86 -35.02 18.98 18.61
C ALA A 86 -34.75 18.47 20.04
N SER A 87 -33.72 17.62 20.20
CA SER A 87 -33.30 17.14 21.52
C SER A 87 -32.41 18.14 22.29
N GLY A 88 -32.10 19.30 21.69
CA GLY A 88 -31.25 20.32 22.28
C GLY A 88 -29.75 20.01 22.31
N HIS A 89 -29.31 19.00 21.51
CA HIS A 89 -27.91 18.56 21.42
C HIS A 89 -27.17 19.07 20.19
N ALA A 90 -27.88 19.77 19.29
CA ALA A 90 -27.32 20.57 18.23
C ALA A 90 -28.01 21.94 18.15
N TYR A 91 -27.46 22.86 17.41
CA TYR A 91 -27.98 24.22 17.33
C TYR A 91 -27.62 24.88 15.99
N TYR A 92 -28.41 25.89 15.61
CA TYR A 92 -28.12 26.73 14.44
C TYR A 92 -27.07 27.77 14.79
N ALA A 93 -26.05 27.92 13.96
CA ALA A 93 -25.03 28.96 14.07
C ALA A 93 -25.07 29.84 12.81
N PHE A 94 -25.20 31.15 13.02
CA PHE A 94 -25.37 32.16 11.98
C PHE A 94 -24.13 33.05 11.82
N ASP A 95 -23.02 32.68 12.44
CA ASP A 95 -21.77 33.42 12.40
C ASP A 95 -21.24 33.53 10.97
N THR A 96 -20.75 34.72 10.59
CA THR A 96 -20.04 34.96 9.33
C THR A 96 -18.58 34.50 9.41
N GLU A 97 -17.90 34.43 8.26
CA GLU A 97 -16.47 34.10 8.24
C GLU A 97 -15.64 35.15 9.00
N GLU A 98 -16.02 36.43 8.89
CA GLU A 98 -15.36 37.54 9.60
C GLU A 98 -15.53 37.43 11.10
N GLU A 99 -16.72 37.04 11.60
CA GLU A 99 -17.00 36.80 13.00
C GLU A 99 -16.18 35.63 13.55
N LEU A 100 -16.08 34.53 12.78
CA LEU A 100 -15.24 33.38 13.13
C LEU A 100 -13.76 33.74 13.16
N ASP A 101 -13.26 34.51 12.22
CA ASP A 101 -11.88 34.99 12.20
C ASP A 101 -11.57 35.95 13.34
N ALA A 102 -12.51 36.84 13.65
CA ALA A 102 -12.37 37.73 14.80
C ALA A 102 -12.30 36.94 16.13
N MET A 103 -13.11 35.89 16.26
CA MET A 103 -13.05 34.97 17.41
C MET A 103 -11.68 34.32 17.53
N ARG A 104 -11.16 33.75 16.43
CA ARG A 104 -9.83 33.08 16.39
C ARG A 104 -8.72 34.06 16.83
N LYS A 105 -8.65 35.25 16.19
CA LYS A 105 -7.67 36.27 16.48
C LYS A 105 -7.71 36.68 17.95
N ARG A 106 -8.91 36.85 18.55
CA ARG A 106 -9.07 37.15 19.97
C ARG A 106 -8.51 36.05 20.87
N LEU A 107 -8.76 34.80 20.55
CA LEU A 107 -8.26 33.64 21.30
C LEU A 107 -6.74 33.49 21.16
N GLU A 108 -6.19 33.73 19.98
CA GLU A 108 -4.75 33.75 19.74
C GLU A 108 -4.05 34.89 20.52
N ALA A 109 -4.62 36.10 20.50
CA ALA A 109 -4.12 37.22 21.30
C ALA A 109 -4.14 36.91 22.79
N ALA A 110 -5.13 36.14 23.27
CA ALA A 110 -5.21 35.65 24.64
C ALA A 110 -4.32 34.43 24.90
N LYS A 111 -3.48 34.01 23.94
CA LYS A 111 -2.57 32.85 24.01
C LYS A 111 -3.27 31.52 24.32
N VAL A 112 -4.50 31.34 23.84
CA VAL A 112 -5.20 30.06 23.94
C VAL A 112 -4.52 29.06 22.98
N VAL A 113 -4.08 27.93 23.52
CA VAL A 113 -3.24 26.93 22.80
C VAL A 113 -3.92 26.34 21.56
N ALA A 114 -5.23 26.18 21.60
CA ALA A 114 -6.01 25.66 20.47
C ALA A 114 -7.31 26.48 20.36
N PRO A 115 -7.33 27.57 19.59
CA PRO A 115 -8.53 28.36 19.37
C PRO A 115 -9.64 27.52 18.74
N GLN A 116 -10.74 27.33 19.47
CA GLN A 116 -11.84 26.45 19.03
C GLN A 116 -13.18 27.13 19.25
N TYR A 117 -14.15 26.80 18.39
CA TYR A 117 -15.55 27.07 18.63
C TYR A 117 -16.09 25.96 19.54
N ASN A 118 -16.20 26.21 20.83
CA ASN A 118 -16.52 25.19 21.84
C ASN A 118 -17.57 25.67 22.85
N SER A 119 -17.82 24.88 23.89
CA SER A 119 -18.81 25.15 24.93
C SER A 119 -18.65 26.49 25.65
N VAL A 120 -17.46 27.12 25.61
CA VAL A 120 -17.19 28.42 26.18
C VAL A 120 -17.35 29.53 25.13
N THR A 121 -16.69 29.39 24.01
CA THR A 121 -16.64 30.44 22.97
C THR A 121 -17.99 30.67 22.31
N ARG A 122 -18.83 29.63 22.15
CA ARG A 122 -20.19 29.75 21.58
C ARG A 122 -21.08 30.75 22.30
N GLN A 123 -20.79 31.03 23.60
CA GLN A 123 -21.58 31.99 24.40
C GLN A 123 -21.44 33.45 23.93
N ASN A 124 -20.39 33.72 23.13
CA ASN A 124 -20.13 35.05 22.58
C ASN A 124 -20.28 35.04 21.03
N MET A 125 -20.93 34.05 20.50
CA MET A 125 -21.09 33.87 19.07
C MET A 125 -22.58 33.92 18.69
N ARG A 126 -22.86 34.15 17.39
CA ARG A 126 -24.20 34.37 16.90
C ARG A 126 -24.89 33.06 16.55
N ASN A 127 -25.61 32.48 17.51
CA ASN A 127 -26.22 31.17 17.37
C ASN A 127 -27.53 31.03 18.14
N SER A 128 -28.28 29.97 17.89
CA SER A 128 -29.60 29.74 18.51
C SER A 128 -29.58 29.45 20.01
N THR A 129 -28.38 29.31 20.64
CA THR A 129 -28.27 29.22 22.10
C THR A 129 -28.04 30.55 22.78
N THR A 130 -27.75 31.62 22.02
CA THR A 130 -27.42 32.95 22.51
C THR A 130 -28.38 34.03 22.02
N LEU A 131 -29.03 33.81 20.89
CA LEU A 131 -30.03 34.71 20.32
C LEU A 131 -31.41 34.43 20.91
N PRO A 132 -32.32 35.45 21.01
CA PRO A 132 -33.69 35.31 21.34
C PRO A 132 -34.41 34.37 20.34
N GLU A 133 -35.35 33.58 20.81
CA GLU A 133 -36.08 32.57 20.00
C GLU A 133 -36.80 33.19 18.78
N ASP A 134 -37.41 34.36 18.94
CA ASP A 134 -38.07 35.10 17.88
C ASP A 134 -37.10 35.63 16.81
N GLU A 135 -35.86 35.98 17.19
CA GLU A 135 -34.82 36.36 16.25
C GLU A 135 -34.33 35.13 15.46
N VAL A 136 -34.11 34.01 16.12
CA VAL A 136 -33.75 32.75 15.46
C VAL A 136 -34.80 32.37 14.43
N LYS A 137 -36.10 32.43 14.80
CA LYS A 137 -37.21 32.13 13.91
C LYS A 137 -37.20 33.06 12.67
N LYS A 138 -37.05 34.37 12.87
CA LYS A 138 -36.95 35.35 11.78
C LYS A 138 -35.77 35.06 10.85
N LEU A 139 -34.62 34.70 11.38
CA LEU A 139 -33.44 34.34 10.59
C LEU A 139 -33.70 33.09 9.73
N LEU A 140 -34.30 32.06 10.29
CA LEU A 140 -34.66 30.84 9.56
C LEU A 140 -35.71 31.11 8.48
N GLU A 141 -36.79 31.87 8.80
CA GLU A 141 -37.84 32.24 7.84
C GLU A 141 -37.36 33.17 6.72
N SER A 142 -36.38 34.01 6.98
CA SER A 142 -35.76 34.88 5.97
C SER A 142 -34.77 34.16 5.05
N GLY A 143 -34.48 32.90 5.29
CA GLY A 143 -33.48 32.14 4.53
C GLY A 143 -32.02 32.53 4.83
N ALA A 144 -31.76 33.10 6.00
CA ALA A 144 -30.40 33.40 6.42
C ALA A 144 -29.52 32.15 6.40
N LYS A 145 -28.29 32.30 5.92
CA LYS A 145 -27.33 31.17 5.89
C LYS A 145 -26.96 30.78 7.33
N TYR A 146 -26.98 29.49 7.59
CA TYR A 146 -26.58 28.91 8.87
C TYR A 146 -25.83 27.59 8.65
N VAL A 147 -25.13 27.15 9.69
CA VAL A 147 -24.62 25.78 9.83
C VAL A 147 -25.25 25.17 11.07
N VAL A 148 -25.33 23.82 11.11
CA VAL A 148 -25.73 23.12 12.32
C VAL A 148 -24.48 22.65 13.05
N ARG A 149 -24.35 22.96 14.34
CA ARG A 149 -23.21 22.56 15.17
C ARG A 149 -23.66 21.60 16.28
N LEU A 150 -22.78 20.63 16.59
CA LEU A 150 -22.89 19.79 17.77
C LEU A 150 -22.77 20.67 19.03
N LYS A 151 -23.67 20.47 20.00
CA LYS A 151 -23.59 21.15 21.29
C LYS A 151 -22.80 20.30 22.28
N VAL A 152 -21.49 20.46 22.27
CA VAL A 152 -20.60 19.72 23.16
C VAL A 152 -20.81 20.15 24.62
N PRO A 153 -20.94 19.23 25.59
CA PRO A 153 -21.15 19.56 26.99
C PRO A 153 -19.87 20.16 27.61
N ARG A 154 -20.04 20.92 28.67
CA ARG A 154 -18.91 21.56 29.36
C ARG A 154 -18.37 20.63 30.44
N ASN A 155 -17.08 20.30 30.38
CA ASN A 155 -16.36 19.61 31.46
C ASN A 155 -16.90 18.19 31.79
N GLU A 156 -17.27 17.43 30.78
CA GLU A 156 -17.71 16.03 30.90
C GLU A 156 -16.62 15.09 30.44
N GLU A 157 -16.45 13.96 31.11
CA GLU A 157 -15.60 12.87 30.62
C GLU A 157 -16.33 12.04 29.57
N ILE A 158 -15.72 11.92 28.40
CA ILE A 158 -16.17 11.05 27.30
C ILE A 158 -15.28 9.83 27.33
N ARG A 159 -15.86 8.67 27.60
CA ARG A 159 -15.15 7.39 27.72
C ARG A 159 -15.61 6.42 26.64
N PHE A 160 -14.69 5.73 26.01
CA PHE A 160 -15.00 4.63 25.08
C PHE A 160 -13.86 3.62 25.09
N ASN A 161 -14.19 2.40 24.71
CA ASN A 161 -13.21 1.33 24.54
C ASN A 161 -12.89 1.17 23.05
N ASP A 162 -11.61 1.22 22.72
CA ASP A 162 -11.11 0.93 21.39
C ASP A 162 -10.46 -0.46 21.41
N ILE A 163 -10.77 -1.29 20.43
CA ILE A 163 -10.31 -2.69 20.40
C ILE A 163 -8.77 -2.77 20.47
N ILE A 164 -8.08 -1.84 19.78
CA ILE A 164 -6.62 -1.83 19.70
C ILE A 164 -6.02 -1.00 20.83
N ARG A 165 -6.56 0.20 21.07
CA ARG A 165 -6.00 1.17 22.04
C ARG A 165 -6.38 0.88 23.47
N GLY A 166 -7.50 0.17 23.69
CA GLY A 166 -8.13 -0.01 24.99
C GLY A 166 -8.94 1.22 25.40
N TRP A 167 -9.08 1.44 26.68
CA TRP A 167 -9.87 2.58 27.21
C TRP A 167 -9.25 3.91 26.87
N VAL A 168 -10.05 4.77 26.24
CA VAL A 168 -9.72 6.16 25.91
C VAL A 168 -10.68 7.05 26.69
N VAL A 169 -10.10 8.08 27.37
CA VAL A 169 -10.84 9.06 28.15
C VAL A 169 -10.44 10.45 27.70
N VAL A 170 -11.39 11.25 27.27
CA VAL A 170 -11.20 12.62 26.80
C VAL A 170 -12.14 13.56 27.53
N ASN A 171 -11.63 14.68 28.02
CA ASN A 171 -12.50 15.71 28.58
C ASN A 171 -13.15 16.52 27.44
N SER A 172 -14.45 16.73 27.48
CA SER A 172 -15.23 17.46 26.48
C SER A 172 -14.76 18.91 26.26
N ALA A 173 -14.03 19.50 27.21
CA ALA A 173 -13.41 20.80 27.03
C ALA A 173 -12.36 20.83 25.90
N GLN A 174 -11.84 19.66 25.49
CA GLN A 174 -10.92 19.50 24.37
C GLN A 174 -11.62 19.30 23.03
N VAL A 175 -12.93 19.17 23.03
CA VAL A 175 -13.75 18.90 21.84
C VAL A 175 -14.45 20.19 21.42
N ASP A 176 -14.29 20.57 20.16
CA ASP A 176 -14.99 21.72 19.58
C ASP A 176 -16.44 21.36 19.17
N ASP A 177 -17.30 22.34 19.09
CA ASP A 177 -18.66 22.21 18.57
C ASP A 177 -18.58 22.02 17.04
N LYS A 178 -18.35 20.77 16.63
CA LYS A 178 -18.19 20.40 15.21
C LYS A 178 -19.39 20.87 14.39
N VAL A 179 -19.12 21.40 13.20
CA VAL A 179 -20.18 21.57 12.21
C VAL A 179 -20.65 20.18 11.77
N LEU A 180 -21.95 19.94 11.88
CA LEU A 180 -22.60 18.72 11.46
C LEU A 180 -23.18 18.85 10.06
N LEU A 181 -23.89 19.98 9.81
CA LEU A 181 -24.49 20.29 8.52
C LEU A 181 -24.01 21.66 8.05
N LYS A 182 -23.53 21.72 6.80
CA LYS A 182 -23.10 22.95 6.15
C LYS A 182 -24.29 23.78 5.64
N SER A 183 -24.05 25.04 5.30
CA SER A 183 -25.09 25.96 4.80
C SER A 183 -25.71 25.54 3.46
N ASP A 184 -25.07 24.70 2.69
CA ASP A 184 -25.56 24.09 1.44
C ASP A 184 -26.37 22.80 1.69
N GLY A 185 -26.58 22.42 2.96
CA GLY A 185 -27.23 21.18 3.37
C GLY A 185 -26.38 19.91 3.25
N MET A 186 -25.10 20.03 2.81
CA MET A 186 -24.18 18.91 2.82
C MET A 186 -23.71 18.62 4.26
N PRO A 187 -23.72 17.37 4.70
CA PRO A 187 -23.15 17.03 5.99
C PRO A 187 -21.63 17.20 5.97
N THR A 188 -21.05 17.43 7.14
CA THR A 188 -19.61 17.21 7.30
C THR A 188 -19.34 15.74 7.56
N TYR A 189 -18.05 15.34 7.48
CA TYR A 189 -17.58 14.01 7.84
C TYR A 189 -18.19 13.52 9.18
N HIS A 190 -18.26 14.39 10.20
CA HIS A 190 -18.70 13.99 11.54
C HIS A 190 -20.15 13.50 11.60
N LEU A 191 -21.06 14.11 10.83
CA LEU A 191 -22.44 13.65 10.77
C LEU A 191 -22.60 12.51 9.75
N ALA A 192 -22.05 12.70 8.54
CA ALA A 192 -22.22 11.74 7.45
C ALA A 192 -21.71 10.33 7.83
N HIS A 193 -20.52 10.25 8.42
CA HIS A 193 -19.93 8.99 8.86
C HIS A 193 -20.83 8.24 9.84
N ILE A 194 -21.37 8.94 10.87
CA ILE A 194 -22.23 8.33 11.88
C ILE A 194 -23.57 7.87 11.29
N VAL A 195 -24.23 8.73 10.52
CA VAL A 195 -25.52 8.39 9.90
C VAL A 195 -25.37 7.20 8.97
N ASP A 196 -24.31 7.16 8.19
CA ASP A 196 -24.07 6.05 7.27
C ASP A 196 -23.70 4.76 8.01
N ASP A 197 -22.95 4.84 9.09
CA ASP A 197 -22.66 3.66 9.92
C ASP A 197 -23.95 3.06 10.54
N ILE A 198 -24.89 3.91 10.98
CA ILE A 198 -26.20 3.49 11.48
C ILE A 198 -27.04 2.87 10.35
N GLU A 199 -27.23 3.59 9.25
CA GLU A 199 -28.09 3.17 8.13
C GLU A 199 -27.55 1.95 7.37
N MET A 200 -26.20 1.79 7.32
CA MET A 200 -25.53 0.63 6.74
C MET A 200 -25.25 -0.49 7.75
N LYS A 201 -25.65 -0.33 9.02
CA LYS A 201 -25.48 -1.32 10.09
C LYS A 201 -24.03 -1.77 10.27
N ILE A 202 -23.12 -0.80 10.28
CA ILE A 202 -21.68 -1.07 10.43
C ILE A 202 -21.44 -1.54 11.87
N SER A 203 -20.86 -2.72 12.01
CA SER A 203 -20.54 -3.32 13.32
C SER A 203 -19.16 -2.93 13.85
N HIS A 204 -18.19 -2.64 12.96
CA HIS A 204 -16.82 -2.29 13.30
C HIS A 204 -16.33 -1.12 12.45
N ALA A 205 -15.93 -0.04 13.09
CA ALA A 205 -15.35 1.14 12.46
C ALA A 205 -13.81 1.11 12.61
N VAL A 206 -13.13 0.57 11.60
CA VAL A 206 -11.67 0.39 11.60
C VAL A 206 -11.01 1.49 10.78
N ARG A 207 -10.17 2.30 11.39
CA ARG A 207 -9.58 3.51 10.78
C ARG A 207 -8.13 3.70 11.21
N GLY A 208 -7.39 4.58 10.52
CA GLY A 208 -6.09 5.05 11.00
C GLY A 208 -6.22 5.86 12.30
N GLU A 209 -5.21 5.83 13.15
CA GLU A 209 -5.20 6.55 14.44
C GLU A 209 -5.30 8.06 14.30
N GLU A 210 -5.02 8.63 13.12
CA GLU A 210 -5.23 10.04 12.82
C GLU A 210 -6.70 10.48 12.98
N TRP A 211 -7.63 9.56 12.99
CA TRP A 211 -9.06 9.80 13.20
C TRP A 211 -9.51 9.67 14.67
N LEU A 212 -8.63 9.18 15.55
CA LEU A 212 -8.92 9.03 16.98
C LEU A 212 -9.41 10.33 17.63
N PRO A 213 -8.85 11.53 17.31
CA PRO A 213 -9.36 12.79 17.87
C PRO A 213 -10.80 13.13 17.52
N SER A 214 -11.39 12.50 16.49
CA SER A 214 -12.80 12.67 16.12
C SER A 214 -13.74 11.79 16.94
N ALA A 215 -13.25 10.70 17.52
CA ALA A 215 -14.06 9.73 18.22
C ALA A 215 -14.93 10.34 19.36
N PRO A 216 -14.43 11.25 20.21
CA PRO A 216 -15.24 11.83 21.27
C PRO A 216 -16.51 12.54 20.76
N ALA A 217 -16.41 13.28 19.64
CA ALA A 217 -17.57 13.92 19.02
C ALA A 217 -18.57 12.88 18.48
N HIS A 218 -18.06 11.79 17.89
CA HIS A 218 -18.86 10.68 17.38
C HIS A 218 -19.61 9.96 18.52
N ILE A 219 -18.96 9.67 19.64
CA ILE A 219 -19.58 9.11 20.84
C ILE A 219 -20.74 9.99 21.33
N LEU A 220 -20.54 11.32 21.39
CA LEU A 220 -21.59 12.24 21.77
C LEU A 220 -22.77 12.21 20.81
N ILE A 221 -22.53 12.14 19.51
CA ILE A 221 -23.63 12.05 18.51
C ILE A 221 -24.45 10.79 18.71
N TYR A 222 -23.84 9.59 18.85
CA TYR A 222 -24.55 8.36 19.14
C TYR A 222 -25.39 8.45 20.42
N ARG A 223 -24.78 8.97 21.49
CA ARG A 223 -25.46 9.18 22.77
C ARG A 223 -26.68 10.11 22.64
N TYR A 224 -26.53 11.22 21.95
CA TYR A 224 -27.59 12.22 21.79
C TYR A 224 -28.73 11.79 20.86
N LEU A 225 -28.44 10.85 19.98
CA LEU A 225 -29.46 10.17 19.18
C LEU A 225 -30.16 9.02 19.93
N GLY A 226 -29.66 8.63 21.12
CA GLY A 226 -30.15 7.47 21.85
C GLY A 226 -29.76 6.12 21.22
N LEU A 227 -28.70 6.11 20.41
CA LEU A 227 -28.23 4.97 19.59
C LEU A 227 -26.87 4.43 20.09
N GLU A 228 -26.55 4.56 21.37
CA GLU A 228 -25.27 4.07 21.93
C GLU A 228 -25.10 2.55 21.73
N ASN A 229 -26.19 1.79 21.76
CA ASN A 229 -26.15 0.34 21.55
C ASN A 229 -25.97 -0.07 20.08
N GLU A 230 -26.17 0.86 19.16
CA GLU A 230 -25.97 0.66 17.71
C GLU A 230 -24.61 1.18 17.24
N MET A 231 -23.82 1.74 18.14
CA MET A 231 -22.51 2.26 17.83
C MET A 231 -21.58 1.11 17.47
N PRO A 232 -20.85 1.22 16.34
CA PRO A 232 -19.85 0.21 15.96
C PRO A 232 -18.71 0.14 16.98
N GLN A 233 -18.12 -1.02 17.12
CA GLN A 233 -16.86 -1.15 17.85
C GLN A 233 -15.76 -0.38 17.11
N LEU A 234 -14.98 0.38 17.87
CA LEU A 234 -13.93 1.23 17.30
C LEU A 234 -12.56 0.51 17.32
N ALA A 235 -11.84 0.59 16.22
CA ALA A 235 -10.48 0.07 16.12
C ALA A 235 -9.59 1.09 15.39
N HIS A 236 -8.65 1.75 16.10
CA HIS A 236 -7.76 2.73 15.52
C HIS A 236 -6.36 2.13 15.28
N LEU A 237 -6.07 1.90 13.99
CA LEU A 237 -4.83 1.30 13.51
C LEU A 237 -3.63 2.24 13.71
N PRO A 238 -2.48 1.72 14.12
CA PRO A 238 -1.26 2.53 14.28
C PRO A 238 -0.77 3.07 12.94
N LEU A 239 0.00 4.16 12.96
CA LEU A 239 0.62 4.73 11.76
C LEU A 239 1.64 3.78 11.14
N ILE A 240 1.81 3.89 9.82
CA ILE A 240 3.00 3.35 9.15
C ILE A 240 4.06 4.44 9.20
N LEU A 241 5.18 4.12 9.85
CA LEU A 241 6.28 5.03 10.08
C LEU A 241 7.36 4.90 9.00
N ASN A 242 8.10 5.97 8.80
CA ASN A 242 9.32 5.97 7.98
C ASN A 242 10.30 4.87 8.44
N PRO A 243 11.24 4.43 7.56
CA PRO A 243 12.23 3.40 7.90
C PRO A 243 13.08 3.71 9.13
N ASP A 244 13.36 4.99 9.38
CA ASP A 244 14.07 5.45 10.60
C ASP A 244 13.18 5.46 11.86
N GLY A 245 11.87 5.29 11.69
CA GLY A 245 10.88 5.35 12.76
C GLY A 245 10.40 6.77 13.09
N ASN A 246 10.87 7.79 12.39
CA ASN A 246 10.53 9.17 12.62
C ASN A 246 9.34 9.62 11.77
N GLY A 247 8.18 9.74 12.40
CA GLY A 247 6.97 10.25 11.76
C GLY A 247 6.32 9.30 10.75
N LYS A 248 5.12 9.69 10.31
CA LYS A 248 4.33 8.99 9.29
C LYS A 248 5.02 9.06 7.93
N ILE A 249 4.96 7.99 7.15
CA ILE A 249 5.44 8.00 5.76
C ILE A 249 4.76 9.11 4.97
N SER A 250 5.60 9.98 4.39
CA SER A 250 5.18 11.07 3.50
C SER A 250 5.39 10.67 2.04
N LYS A 251 4.35 10.86 1.20
CA LYS A 251 4.44 10.60 -0.23
C LYS A 251 5.51 11.43 -0.96
N ARG A 252 5.86 12.61 -0.44
CA ARG A 252 6.84 13.53 -1.04
C ARG A 252 8.28 13.23 -0.69
N GLU A 253 8.52 12.57 0.44
CA GLU A 253 9.86 12.34 1.00
C GLU A 253 10.35 10.90 0.83
N ALA A 254 9.43 9.97 0.53
CA ALA A 254 9.76 8.56 0.40
C ALA A 254 10.64 8.30 -0.84
N ARG A 255 11.72 7.55 -0.62
CA ARG A 255 12.63 7.06 -1.68
C ARG A 255 12.23 5.67 -2.19
N PHE A 256 11.02 5.24 -1.92
CA PHE A 256 10.41 3.98 -2.30
C PHE A 256 8.93 4.23 -2.66
N PRO A 257 8.28 3.34 -3.40
CA PRO A 257 6.87 3.49 -3.75
C PRO A 257 5.99 3.56 -2.51
N VAL A 258 5.01 4.47 -2.50
CA VAL A 258 4.01 4.60 -1.42
C VAL A 258 2.59 4.34 -1.92
N PHE A 259 2.43 4.23 -3.23
CA PHE A 259 1.17 3.96 -3.91
C PHE A 259 1.13 2.52 -4.43
N PRO A 260 -0.01 1.81 -4.38
CA PRO A 260 -0.13 0.48 -4.98
C PRO A 260 0.07 0.50 -6.50
N LEU A 261 -0.55 1.45 -7.19
CA LEU A 261 -0.44 1.71 -8.62
C LEU A 261 0.16 3.08 -8.85
N SER A 262 0.75 3.33 -10.01
CA SER A 262 1.20 4.68 -10.37
C SER A 262 0.05 5.67 -10.35
N TRP A 263 0.31 6.85 -9.80
CA TRP A 263 -0.69 7.89 -9.64
C TRP A 263 -0.17 9.24 -10.12
N LYS A 264 -0.94 9.90 -10.98
CA LYS A 264 -0.69 11.28 -11.38
C LYS A 264 -1.75 12.18 -10.72
N ASP A 265 -1.38 12.83 -9.65
CA ASP A 265 -2.24 13.87 -9.07
C ASP A 265 -2.31 15.05 -10.05
N PRO A 266 -3.50 15.48 -10.51
CA PRO A 266 -3.63 16.62 -11.45
C PRO A 266 -3.00 17.91 -10.94
N ARG A 267 -2.79 18.03 -9.65
CA ARG A 267 -2.21 19.20 -8.97
C ARG A 267 -0.69 19.15 -8.87
N GLU A 268 -0.05 18.04 -9.25
CA GLU A 268 1.39 17.84 -9.12
C GLU A 268 2.05 17.63 -10.50
N ALA A 269 3.29 18.11 -10.62
CA ALA A 269 4.00 18.10 -11.90
C ALA A 269 4.42 16.69 -12.34
N SER A 270 4.78 15.81 -11.40
CA SER A 270 5.31 14.48 -11.69
C SER A 270 4.41 13.38 -11.15
N PRO A 271 4.26 12.26 -11.87
CA PRO A 271 3.55 11.10 -11.36
C PRO A 271 4.34 10.41 -10.24
N TYR A 272 3.63 9.78 -9.33
CA TYR A 272 4.19 8.83 -8.38
C TYR A 272 4.21 7.44 -9.00
N ILE A 273 5.36 6.78 -8.94
CA ILE A 273 5.48 5.38 -9.39
C ILE A 273 4.89 4.47 -8.32
N GLY A 274 4.07 3.50 -8.74
CA GLY A 274 3.43 2.53 -7.86
C GLY A 274 4.27 1.28 -7.63
N TYR A 275 3.85 0.48 -6.66
CA TYR A 275 4.44 -0.85 -6.38
C TYR A 275 4.33 -1.77 -7.60
N LYS A 276 3.17 -1.79 -8.27
CA LYS A 276 2.95 -2.56 -9.50
C LYS A 276 3.96 -2.22 -10.57
N GLU A 277 4.12 -0.95 -10.89
CA GLU A 277 5.02 -0.48 -11.95
C GLU A 277 6.50 -0.59 -11.53
N SER A 278 6.77 -0.69 -10.24
CA SER A 278 8.09 -1.03 -9.70
C SER A 278 8.40 -2.54 -9.74
N GLY A 279 7.45 -3.37 -10.23
CA GLY A 279 7.64 -4.80 -10.40
C GLY A 279 7.25 -5.67 -9.19
N TYR A 280 6.56 -5.11 -8.21
CA TYR A 280 6.06 -5.90 -7.08
C TYR A 280 4.81 -6.70 -7.47
N TYR A 281 4.76 -7.95 -7.00
CA TYR A 281 3.56 -8.77 -7.06
C TYR A 281 2.51 -8.29 -6.06
N PRO A 282 1.21 -8.33 -6.40
CA PRO A 282 0.14 -7.90 -5.49
C PRO A 282 0.13 -8.71 -4.19
N GLU A 283 0.40 -10.00 -4.24
CA GLU A 283 0.46 -10.89 -3.09
C GLU A 283 1.59 -10.48 -2.13
N ALA A 284 2.76 -10.14 -2.67
CA ALA A 284 3.88 -9.63 -1.89
C ALA A 284 3.51 -8.32 -1.19
N PHE A 285 2.93 -7.38 -1.93
CA PHE A 285 2.52 -6.10 -1.41
C PHE A 285 1.46 -6.23 -0.30
N VAL A 286 0.45 -7.07 -0.49
CA VAL A 286 -0.61 -7.32 0.49
C VAL A 286 -0.05 -7.99 1.75
N ASN A 287 0.83 -8.98 1.58
CA ASN A 287 1.44 -9.68 2.71
C ASN A 287 2.32 -8.74 3.57
N ILE A 288 3.10 -7.86 2.92
CA ILE A 288 3.87 -6.83 3.63
C ILE A 288 2.94 -5.93 4.43
N LEU A 289 1.84 -5.44 3.82
CA LEU A 289 0.90 -4.55 4.48
C LEU A 289 0.22 -5.21 5.68
N ALA A 290 -0.12 -6.50 5.59
CA ALA A 290 -0.70 -7.25 6.70
C ALA A 290 0.24 -7.27 7.91
N LEU A 291 1.53 -7.55 7.69
CA LEU A 291 2.52 -7.61 8.77
C LEU A 291 2.98 -6.24 9.28
N LEU A 292 2.54 -5.14 8.65
CA LEU A 292 2.78 -3.79 9.18
C LEU A 292 1.82 -3.47 10.33
N GLY A 293 2.13 -4.02 11.48
CA GLY A 293 1.41 -3.78 12.73
C GLY A 293 0.51 -4.92 13.18
N TRP A 294 0.39 -6.00 12.42
CA TRP A 294 -0.29 -7.23 12.83
C TRP A 294 0.68 -8.43 12.76
N ASN A 295 0.42 -9.47 13.54
CA ASN A 295 1.16 -10.74 13.46
C ASN A 295 0.22 -11.95 13.59
N PRO A 296 0.52 -13.07 12.91
CA PRO A 296 -0.35 -14.25 12.94
C PRO A 296 -0.30 -15.05 14.25
N GLY A 297 0.64 -14.72 15.16
CA GLY A 297 0.86 -15.43 16.43
C GLY A 297 1.94 -16.49 16.37
N ASP A 298 2.57 -16.66 15.22
CA ASP A 298 3.73 -17.52 14.99
C ASP A 298 4.79 -16.76 14.15
N ASN A 299 5.81 -17.47 13.67
CA ASN A 299 6.88 -16.89 12.86
C ASN A 299 6.61 -17.01 11.34
N LYS A 300 5.40 -17.36 10.93
CA LYS A 300 5.05 -17.46 9.50
C LYS A 300 4.95 -16.08 8.88
N GLU A 301 5.79 -15.80 7.90
CA GLU A 301 5.81 -14.51 7.21
C GLU A 301 5.10 -14.56 5.85
N ILE A 302 5.23 -15.65 5.10
CA ILE A 302 4.61 -15.79 3.77
C ILE A 302 3.25 -16.46 3.91
N MET A 303 2.20 -15.73 3.54
CA MET A 303 0.81 -16.16 3.71
C MET A 303 -0.05 -15.69 2.53
N SER A 304 -0.92 -16.55 2.05
CA SER A 304 -1.97 -16.16 1.12
C SER A 304 -3.00 -15.23 1.80
N LEU A 305 -3.79 -14.52 1.00
CA LEU A 305 -4.84 -13.65 1.52
C LEU A 305 -5.89 -14.43 2.34
N ASP A 306 -6.20 -15.67 1.93
CA ASP A 306 -7.13 -16.54 2.65
C ASP A 306 -6.55 -17.04 3.98
N GLU A 307 -5.26 -17.38 4.02
CA GLU A 307 -4.56 -17.72 5.26
C GLU A 307 -4.54 -16.54 6.23
N MET A 308 -4.21 -15.34 5.74
CA MET A 308 -4.25 -14.12 6.55
C MET A 308 -5.65 -13.88 7.10
N ALA A 309 -6.69 -14.02 6.28
CA ALA A 309 -8.08 -13.88 6.73
C ALA A 309 -8.44 -14.90 7.83
N SER A 310 -8.00 -16.14 7.69
CA SER A 310 -8.29 -17.19 8.69
C SER A 310 -7.63 -16.94 10.06
N LEU A 311 -6.55 -16.14 10.11
CA LEU A 311 -5.75 -15.89 11.30
C LEU A 311 -5.97 -14.49 11.90
N PHE A 312 -6.61 -13.59 11.16
CA PHE A 312 -6.67 -12.17 11.51
C PHE A 312 -7.51 -11.91 12.75
N GLU A 313 -6.95 -11.22 13.75
CA GLU A 313 -7.63 -10.70 14.94
C GLU A 313 -7.07 -9.31 15.27
N PHE A 314 -7.95 -8.39 15.69
CA PHE A 314 -7.53 -7.05 16.11
C PHE A 314 -6.69 -7.05 17.38
N GLU A 315 -6.86 -8.02 18.26
CA GLU A 315 -6.07 -8.19 19.49
C GLU A 315 -4.59 -8.44 19.22
N ARG A 316 -4.27 -8.90 17.99
CA ARG A 316 -2.89 -9.09 17.53
C ARG A 316 -2.34 -7.90 16.75
N VAL A 317 -3.09 -6.81 16.68
CA VAL A 317 -2.61 -5.55 16.11
C VAL A 317 -1.85 -4.77 17.17
N ASN A 318 -0.63 -4.37 16.85
CA ASN A 318 0.23 -3.59 17.75
C ASN A 318 -0.35 -2.20 17.99
N LYS A 319 -0.18 -1.68 19.21
CA LYS A 319 -0.60 -0.30 19.56
C LYS A 319 0.33 0.77 18.99
N SER A 320 1.62 0.46 18.85
CA SER A 320 2.63 1.39 18.36
C SER A 320 2.74 1.38 16.84
N GLY A 321 3.20 2.48 16.26
CA GLY A 321 3.45 2.59 14.82
C GLY A 321 4.41 1.51 14.31
N ALA A 322 4.14 1.00 13.12
CA ALA A 322 4.94 -0.02 12.46
C ALA A 322 5.93 0.64 11.48
N LYS A 323 7.23 0.39 11.66
CA LYS A 323 8.26 0.86 10.75
C LYS A 323 8.20 0.09 9.43
N PHE A 324 8.19 0.82 8.33
CA PHE A 324 8.32 0.20 7.01
C PHE A 324 9.79 -0.08 6.69
N ASP A 325 10.07 -1.29 6.23
CA ASP A 325 11.40 -1.70 5.78
C ASP A 325 11.38 -2.00 4.28
N PRO A 326 11.98 -1.12 3.44
CA PRO A 326 12.03 -1.31 2.00
C PRO A 326 12.81 -2.56 1.57
N GLU A 327 13.87 -2.96 2.29
CA GLU A 327 14.65 -4.15 1.94
C GLU A 327 13.86 -5.42 2.28
N LYS A 328 13.14 -5.42 3.39
CA LYS A 328 12.22 -6.51 3.70
C LYS A 328 11.08 -6.60 2.66
N ALA A 329 10.61 -5.47 2.13
CA ALA A 329 9.63 -5.45 1.05
C ALA A 329 10.15 -6.14 -0.22
N LYS A 330 11.39 -5.88 -0.62
CA LYS A 330 12.04 -6.57 -1.75
C LYS A 330 12.20 -8.08 -1.48
N TRP A 331 12.57 -8.44 -0.25
CA TRP A 331 12.66 -9.84 0.16
C TRP A 331 11.31 -10.55 0.01
N PHE A 332 10.20 -9.95 0.45
CA PHE A 332 8.86 -10.50 0.22
C PHE A 332 8.61 -10.72 -1.27
N ASN A 333 8.91 -9.71 -2.10
CA ASN A 333 8.72 -9.83 -3.54
C ASN A 333 9.52 -11.00 -4.14
N GLN A 334 10.77 -11.18 -3.68
CA GLN A 334 11.59 -12.34 -4.08
C GLN A 334 10.96 -13.67 -3.69
N GLN A 335 10.37 -13.80 -2.47
CA GLN A 335 9.73 -15.03 -2.07
C GLN A 335 8.55 -15.37 -3.00
N TYR A 336 7.69 -14.39 -3.30
CA TYR A 336 6.58 -14.58 -4.22
C TYR A 336 7.03 -14.83 -5.66
N LEU A 337 8.05 -14.12 -6.14
CA LEU A 337 8.66 -14.38 -7.46
C LEU A 337 9.08 -15.85 -7.61
N ARG A 338 9.70 -16.42 -6.58
CA ARG A 338 10.12 -17.83 -6.59
C ARG A 338 8.95 -18.81 -6.61
N MET A 339 7.79 -18.42 -6.11
CA MET A 339 6.58 -19.24 -6.10
C MET A 339 5.87 -19.25 -7.46
N HIS A 340 6.08 -18.24 -8.31
CA HIS A 340 5.54 -18.21 -9.66
C HIS A 340 6.18 -19.31 -10.54
N SER A 341 5.41 -19.82 -11.48
CA SER A 341 5.91 -20.77 -12.45
C SER A 341 6.97 -20.14 -13.35
N ASP A 342 7.91 -20.95 -13.83
CA ASP A 342 8.95 -20.46 -14.75
C ASP A 342 8.33 -19.90 -16.05
N ALA A 343 7.15 -20.42 -16.44
CA ALA A 343 6.39 -19.92 -17.59
C ALA A 343 5.80 -18.52 -17.34
N ASP A 344 5.21 -18.27 -16.14
CA ASP A 344 4.70 -16.94 -15.79
C ASP A 344 5.82 -15.91 -15.73
N LEU A 345 6.98 -16.30 -15.18
CA LEU A 345 8.17 -15.44 -15.14
C LEU A 345 8.68 -15.13 -16.55
N ALA A 346 8.65 -16.12 -17.46
CA ALA A 346 9.02 -15.94 -18.86
C ALA A 346 8.09 -14.95 -19.56
N GLU A 347 6.76 -15.05 -19.36
CA GLU A 347 5.80 -14.08 -19.90
C GLU A 347 6.09 -12.66 -19.40
N GLY A 348 6.39 -12.50 -18.11
CA GLY A 348 6.75 -11.23 -17.53
C GLY A 348 8.09 -10.66 -18.05
N PHE A 349 9.00 -11.54 -18.51
CA PHE A 349 10.32 -11.13 -19.01
C PHE A 349 10.33 -10.83 -20.52
N LYS A 350 9.41 -11.38 -21.30
CA LYS A 350 9.30 -11.12 -22.76
C LYS A 350 9.30 -9.63 -23.15
N PRO A 351 8.59 -8.72 -22.43
CA PRO A 351 8.66 -7.29 -22.72
C PRO A 351 10.08 -6.71 -22.66
N VAL A 352 10.86 -7.15 -21.66
CA VAL A 352 12.26 -6.72 -21.51
C VAL A 352 13.12 -7.18 -22.69
N LEU A 353 12.97 -8.42 -23.14
CA LEU A 353 13.67 -8.93 -24.34
C LEU A 353 13.26 -8.18 -25.60
N LYS A 354 11.97 -7.88 -25.74
CA LYS A 354 11.45 -7.11 -26.89
C LYS A 354 12.08 -5.72 -26.96
N GLU A 355 12.23 -5.01 -25.82
CA GLU A 355 12.90 -3.71 -25.76
C GLU A 355 14.35 -3.78 -26.19
N LYS A 356 15.01 -4.95 -25.99
CA LYS A 356 16.39 -5.21 -26.43
C LYS A 356 16.48 -5.73 -27.86
N GLY A 357 15.37 -5.92 -28.55
CA GLY A 357 15.32 -6.47 -29.90
C GLY A 357 15.73 -7.95 -29.97
N ILE A 358 15.54 -8.69 -28.86
CA ILE A 358 15.93 -10.10 -28.76
C ILE A 358 14.69 -10.99 -28.87
N GLU A 359 14.71 -11.92 -29.81
CA GLU A 359 13.72 -12.96 -29.97
C GLU A 359 14.31 -14.31 -29.63
N ARG A 360 13.61 -15.09 -28.80
CA ARG A 360 13.94 -16.48 -28.41
C ARG A 360 12.65 -17.28 -28.27
N SER A 361 12.78 -18.60 -28.39
CA SER A 361 11.64 -19.51 -28.14
C SER A 361 11.18 -19.44 -26.67
N ASP A 362 9.93 -19.75 -26.43
CA ASP A 362 9.35 -19.79 -25.08
C ASP A 362 10.13 -20.76 -24.18
N ASP A 363 10.48 -21.95 -24.68
CA ASP A 363 11.26 -22.94 -23.93
C ASP A 363 12.63 -22.37 -23.49
N PHE A 364 13.29 -21.59 -24.36
CA PHE A 364 14.55 -20.94 -24.00
C PHE A 364 14.34 -19.90 -22.89
N ILE A 365 13.33 -19.05 -23.01
CA ILE A 365 13.03 -18.01 -22.02
C ILE A 365 12.65 -18.64 -20.67
N ILE A 366 11.84 -19.70 -20.67
CA ILE A 366 11.47 -20.47 -19.48
C ILE A 366 12.72 -21.06 -18.80
N ALA A 367 13.60 -21.72 -19.56
CA ALA A 367 14.84 -22.28 -19.03
C ALA A 367 15.77 -21.19 -18.48
N PHE A 368 15.84 -20.05 -19.13
CA PHE A 368 16.59 -18.88 -18.65
C PHE A 368 16.02 -18.35 -17.33
N CYS A 369 14.72 -18.12 -17.24
CA CYS A 369 14.08 -17.63 -16.01
C CYS A 369 14.30 -18.61 -14.85
N LYS A 370 14.15 -19.91 -15.08
CA LYS A 370 14.46 -20.97 -14.10
C LYS A 370 15.88 -20.87 -13.58
N LEU A 371 16.84 -20.62 -14.48
CA LEU A 371 18.27 -20.53 -14.12
C LEU A 371 18.60 -19.30 -13.25
N VAL A 372 17.90 -18.20 -13.46
CA VAL A 372 18.25 -16.89 -12.88
C VAL A 372 17.38 -16.50 -11.67
N LYS A 373 16.15 -17.03 -11.54
CA LYS A 373 15.14 -16.58 -10.56
C LYS A 373 15.60 -16.54 -9.11
N GLU A 374 16.52 -17.41 -8.72
CA GLU A 374 17.05 -17.44 -7.35
C GLU A 374 17.92 -16.21 -6.99
N LYS A 375 18.41 -15.48 -7.99
CA LYS A 375 19.35 -14.38 -7.86
C LYS A 375 18.71 -12.99 -7.92
N VAL A 376 17.40 -12.91 -8.17
CA VAL A 376 16.69 -11.66 -8.44
C VAL A 376 15.56 -11.42 -7.46
N GLN A 377 15.20 -10.17 -7.30
CA GLN A 377 14.05 -9.73 -6.51
C GLN A 377 12.88 -9.29 -7.41
N PHE A 378 13.17 -8.94 -8.67
CA PHE A 378 12.21 -8.46 -9.66
C PHE A 378 12.47 -9.07 -11.03
N VAL A 379 11.44 -9.23 -11.84
CA VAL A 379 11.53 -9.79 -13.19
C VAL A 379 12.44 -8.95 -14.12
N HIS A 380 12.42 -7.64 -13.97
CA HIS A 380 13.30 -6.77 -14.79
C HIS A 380 14.78 -6.95 -14.50
N GLU A 381 15.16 -7.46 -13.33
CA GLU A 381 16.55 -7.75 -12.98
C GLU A 381 17.11 -8.99 -13.71
N PHE A 382 16.25 -9.83 -14.31
CA PHE A 382 16.69 -10.99 -15.10
C PHE A 382 17.70 -10.60 -16.17
N TRP A 383 17.48 -9.47 -16.84
CA TRP A 383 18.41 -8.98 -17.85
C TRP A 383 19.80 -8.77 -17.27
N GLU A 384 19.94 -7.98 -16.22
CA GLU A 384 21.26 -7.66 -15.64
C GLU A 384 21.95 -8.88 -15.04
N GLN A 385 21.19 -9.82 -14.51
CA GLN A 385 21.76 -11.04 -13.93
C GLN A 385 22.12 -12.11 -14.96
N GLY A 386 21.65 -11.99 -16.21
CA GLY A 386 21.81 -13.05 -17.19
C GLY A 386 22.04 -12.59 -18.64
N LYS A 387 22.22 -11.30 -18.94
CA LYS A 387 22.38 -10.77 -20.30
C LYS A 387 23.49 -11.45 -21.10
N TYR A 388 24.53 -11.92 -20.44
CA TYR A 388 25.60 -12.70 -21.07
C TYR A 388 25.16 -14.04 -21.68
N VAL A 389 23.96 -14.51 -21.39
CA VAL A 389 23.37 -15.67 -22.08
C VAL A 389 22.94 -15.27 -23.50
N PHE A 390 22.46 -14.05 -23.67
CA PHE A 390 21.97 -13.51 -24.94
C PHE A 390 23.06 -12.81 -25.75
N GLU A 391 24.03 -12.19 -25.09
CA GLU A 391 25.08 -11.38 -25.68
C GLU A 391 26.48 -11.97 -25.45
N GLU A 392 27.35 -11.84 -26.42
CA GLU A 392 28.79 -12.20 -26.25
C GLU A 392 29.46 -11.19 -25.34
N PRO A 393 30.44 -11.65 -24.50
CA PRO A 393 31.19 -10.73 -23.67
C PRO A 393 32.06 -9.80 -24.50
N THR A 394 31.93 -8.51 -24.21
CA THR A 394 32.86 -7.48 -24.80
C THR A 394 34.00 -7.16 -23.84
N THR A 395 33.79 -7.38 -22.55
CA THR A 395 34.76 -7.20 -21.48
C THR A 395 34.86 -8.43 -20.60
N TYR A 396 35.92 -8.56 -19.83
CA TYR A 396 36.12 -9.69 -18.91
C TYR A 396 36.50 -9.14 -17.53
N ASP A 397 36.11 -9.84 -16.47
CA ASP A 397 36.45 -9.45 -15.10
C ASP A 397 37.96 -9.30 -14.91
N GLU A 398 38.42 -8.05 -14.80
CA GLU A 398 39.83 -7.73 -14.72
C GLU A 398 40.55 -8.36 -13.53
N LYS A 399 39.88 -8.47 -12.38
CA LYS A 399 40.45 -9.06 -11.17
C LYS A 399 40.75 -10.55 -11.36
N VAL A 400 39.82 -11.26 -11.98
CA VAL A 400 39.96 -12.70 -12.26
C VAL A 400 41.01 -12.89 -13.35
N MET A 401 40.94 -12.12 -14.42
CA MET A 401 41.90 -12.21 -15.53
C MET A 401 43.33 -11.94 -15.05
N THR A 402 43.59 -10.82 -14.38
CA THR A 402 44.93 -10.47 -13.87
C THR A 402 45.50 -11.53 -12.91
N LYS A 403 44.64 -12.15 -12.09
CA LYS A 403 45.09 -13.12 -11.10
C LYS A 403 45.29 -14.52 -11.63
N LYS A 404 44.54 -14.92 -12.66
CA LYS A 404 44.39 -16.34 -13.06
C LYS A 404 44.75 -16.61 -14.52
N TRP A 405 44.77 -15.60 -15.39
CA TRP A 405 45.08 -15.74 -16.81
C TRP A 405 46.59 -15.69 -17.05
N ASN A 406 47.16 -16.72 -17.69
CA ASN A 406 48.56 -16.83 -18.08
C ASN A 406 48.71 -17.88 -19.18
N GLU A 407 49.92 -18.06 -19.73
CA GLU A 407 50.20 -19.04 -20.81
C GLU A 407 49.72 -20.46 -20.43
N LYS A 408 49.97 -20.91 -19.21
CA LYS A 408 49.52 -22.23 -18.75
C LYS A 408 48.01 -22.36 -18.72
N SER A 409 47.28 -21.33 -18.30
CA SER A 409 45.81 -21.33 -18.34
C SER A 409 45.28 -21.37 -19.78
N LYS A 410 45.95 -20.71 -20.70
CA LYS A 410 45.63 -20.79 -22.13
C LYS A 410 45.66 -22.22 -22.68
N ASP A 411 46.74 -22.96 -22.36
CA ASP A 411 46.87 -24.37 -22.76
C ASP A 411 45.76 -25.24 -22.16
N VAL A 412 45.45 -25.03 -20.86
CA VAL A 412 44.39 -25.74 -20.16
C VAL A 412 43.03 -25.52 -20.84
N PHE A 413 42.70 -24.26 -21.16
CA PHE A 413 41.39 -23.99 -21.78
C PHE A 413 41.34 -24.34 -23.26
N THR A 414 42.46 -24.41 -23.95
CA THR A 414 42.55 -25.01 -25.28
C THR A 414 42.16 -26.50 -25.23
N GLU A 415 42.63 -27.22 -24.22
CA GLU A 415 42.26 -28.62 -24.02
C GLU A 415 40.77 -28.79 -23.63
N VAL A 416 40.23 -27.92 -22.77
CA VAL A 416 38.77 -27.87 -22.46
C VAL A 416 37.99 -27.63 -23.76
N GLN A 417 38.40 -26.70 -24.61
CA GLN A 417 37.76 -26.45 -25.89
C GLN A 417 37.75 -27.69 -26.78
N ASN A 418 38.89 -28.42 -26.86
CA ASN A 418 39.00 -29.63 -27.65
C ASN A 418 38.04 -30.73 -27.16
N HIS A 419 37.91 -30.90 -25.84
CA HIS A 419 36.98 -31.84 -25.24
C HIS A 419 35.52 -31.42 -25.52
N PHE A 420 35.16 -30.16 -25.38
CA PHE A 420 33.86 -29.62 -25.68
C PHE A 420 33.44 -29.83 -27.16
N LYS A 421 34.41 -29.85 -28.12
CA LYS A 421 34.14 -30.17 -29.52
C LYS A 421 33.54 -31.57 -29.69
N SER A 422 33.92 -32.54 -28.84
CA SER A 422 33.46 -33.93 -28.91
C SER A 422 32.02 -34.14 -28.41
N VAL A 423 31.45 -33.20 -27.65
CA VAL A 423 30.09 -33.31 -27.10
C VAL A 423 29.09 -33.31 -28.24
N THR A 424 28.34 -34.42 -28.40
CA THR A 424 27.28 -34.57 -29.41
C THR A 424 25.93 -34.08 -28.90
N ASN A 425 25.60 -34.40 -27.65
CA ASN A 425 24.37 -33.94 -26.98
C ASN A 425 24.70 -32.83 -25.98
N TRP A 426 24.48 -31.58 -26.38
CA TRP A 426 24.90 -30.42 -25.60
C TRP A 426 23.90 -30.10 -24.47
N ASN A 427 24.09 -30.76 -23.36
CA ASN A 427 23.32 -30.53 -22.10
C ASN A 427 24.28 -30.45 -20.91
N SER A 428 23.76 -29.99 -19.77
CA SER A 428 24.56 -29.74 -18.55
C SER A 428 25.31 -30.98 -18.07
N GLU A 429 24.70 -32.16 -18.15
CA GLU A 429 25.28 -33.44 -17.70
C GLU A 429 26.47 -33.88 -18.58
N GLU A 430 26.31 -33.88 -19.89
CA GLU A 430 27.38 -34.25 -20.83
C GLU A 430 28.52 -33.22 -20.82
N ILE A 431 28.20 -31.92 -20.72
CA ILE A 431 29.20 -30.87 -20.58
C ILE A 431 30.01 -31.06 -19.29
N THR A 432 29.37 -31.37 -18.18
CA THR A 432 30.03 -31.63 -16.88
C THR A 432 30.94 -32.84 -16.97
N LYS A 433 30.48 -33.94 -17.56
CA LYS A 433 31.26 -35.16 -17.75
C LYS A 433 32.52 -34.88 -18.56
N VAL A 434 32.39 -34.27 -19.73
CA VAL A 434 33.50 -33.98 -20.64
C VAL A 434 34.45 -32.95 -20.04
N PHE A 435 33.96 -32.04 -19.22
CA PHE A 435 34.82 -31.10 -18.46
C PHE A 435 35.70 -31.86 -17.46
N HIS A 436 35.17 -32.85 -16.73
CA HIS A 436 35.97 -33.67 -15.82
C HIS A 436 36.95 -34.59 -16.55
N GLU A 437 36.64 -35.05 -17.76
CA GLU A 437 37.58 -35.78 -18.58
C GLU A 437 38.78 -34.88 -18.97
N ALA A 438 38.52 -33.61 -19.33
CA ALA A 438 39.58 -32.63 -19.55
C ALA A 438 40.42 -32.37 -18.27
N GLU A 439 39.75 -32.24 -17.13
CA GLU A 439 40.37 -32.03 -15.81
C GLU A 439 41.28 -33.21 -15.41
N ALA A 440 40.88 -34.44 -15.71
CA ALA A 440 41.72 -35.63 -15.48
C ALA A 440 43.01 -35.62 -16.31
N LYS A 441 43.00 -34.97 -17.46
CA LYS A 441 44.18 -34.85 -18.37
C LYS A 441 45.13 -33.71 -18.00
N VAL A 442 44.57 -32.53 -17.66
CA VAL A 442 45.39 -31.32 -17.47
C VAL A 442 45.56 -30.90 -16.01
N GLY A 443 44.91 -31.64 -15.07
CA GLY A 443 44.83 -31.27 -13.66
C GLY A 443 43.69 -30.29 -13.40
N LYS A 444 43.56 -29.85 -12.15
CA LYS A 444 42.46 -29.00 -11.69
C LYS A 444 42.23 -27.76 -12.55
N ILE A 445 41.02 -27.61 -13.08
CA ILE A 445 40.62 -26.50 -13.93
C ILE A 445 39.89 -25.44 -13.07
N ASP A 446 40.18 -24.17 -13.27
CA ASP A 446 39.55 -23.07 -12.57
C ASP A 446 38.16 -22.76 -13.21
N MET A 447 37.09 -23.21 -12.59
CA MET A 447 35.73 -22.99 -13.06
C MET A 447 35.33 -21.51 -13.11
N GLN A 448 35.88 -20.69 -12.21
CA GLN A 448 35.61 -19.24 -12.22
C GLN A 448 36.26 -18.59 -13.45
N LEU A 449 37.44 -19.01 -13.81
CA LEU A 449 38.09 -18.51 -15.01
C LEU A 449 37.35 -18.97 -16.28
N LEU A 450 36.91 -20.24 -16.35
CA LEU A 450 36.04 -20.73 -17.45
C LEU A 450 34.78 -19.85 -17.58
N ARG A 451 34.14 -19.54 -16.46
CA ARG A 451 32.98 -18.65 -16.43
C ARG A 451 33.30 -17.31 -17.03
N VAL A 452 34.38 -16.67 -16.59
CA VAL A 452 34.81 -15.36 -17.10
C VAL A 452 35.11 -15.42 -18.60
N LEU A 453 35.79 -16.46 -19.10
CA LEU A 453 36.10 -16.61 -20.52
C LEU A 453 34.82 -16.70 -21.40
N VAL A 454 33.77 -17.32 -20.89
CA VAL A 454 32.51 -17.48 -21.65
C VAL A 454 31.52 -16.34 -21.45
N THR A 455 31.47 -15.74 -20.27
CA THR A 455 30.44 -14.75 -19.91
C THR A 455 30.96 -13.35 -19.68
N GLY A 456 32.26 -13.17 -19.47
CA GLY A 456 32.87 -11.89 -19.07
C GLY A 456 32.78 -11.61 -17.56
N VAL A 457 31.96 -12.34 -16.76
CA VAL A 457 31.72 -12.05 -15.36
C VAL A 457 32.16 -13.21 -14.44
N ALA A 458 32.56 -12.85 -13.20
CA ALA A 458 33.09 -13.81 -12.23
C ALA A 458 32.00 -14.61 -11.48
N GLY A 459 30.77 -14.09 -11.46
CA GLY A 459 29.61 -14.68 -10.76
C GLY A 459 28.47 -15.02 -11.72
N GLY A 460 27.48 -15.71 -11.22
CA GLY A 460 26.29 -16.07 -11.99
C GLY A 460 25.64 -17.39 -11.53
N PRO A 461 24.66 -17.89 -12.27
CA PRO A 461 24.03 -19.20 -12.03
C PRO A 461 24.97 -20.38 -12.19
N GLN A 462 24.46 -21.61 -12.09
CA GLN A 462 25.23 -22.84 -12.32
C GLN A 462 25.90 -22.79 -13.70
N LEU A 463 27.23 -23.02 -13.71
CA LEU A 463 28.05 -22.80 -14.92
C LEU A 463 27.62 -23.70 -16.08
N PHE A 464 27.49 -24.99 -15.87
CA PHE A 464 27.20 -25.94 -16.94
C PHE A 464 25.76 -25.82 -17.48
N ASP A 465 24.80 -25.49 -16.61
CA ASP A 465 23.42 -25.18 -17.04
C ASP A 465 23.40 -23.94 -17.95
N MET A 466 24.20 -22.94 -17.60
CA MET A 466 24.34 -21.73 -18.39
C MET A 466 25.02 -22.02 -19.74
N LEU A 467 26.08 -22.84 -19.76
CA LEU A 467 26.72 -23.27 -21.02
C LEU A 467 25.76 -24.06 -21.91
N ALA A 468 24.94 -24.92 -21.30
CA ALA A 468 23.91 -25.66 -22.02
C ALA A 468 22.91 -24.70 -22.69
N LEU A 469 22.52 -23.65 -22.00
CA LEU A 469 21.57 -22.64 -22.51
C LEU A 469 22.20 -21.74 -23.60
N ILE A 470 23.46 -21.32 -23.44
CA ILE A 470 24.21 -20.56 -24.45
C ILE A 470 24.35 -21.38 -25.74
N GLY A 471 24.38 -22.70 -25.62
CA GLY A 471 24.54 -23.61 -26.72
C GLY A 471 26.02 -23.88 -27.08
N LYS A 472 26.23 -24.99 -27.80
CA LYS A 472 27.60 -25.45 -28.20
C LYS A 472 28.31 -24.41 -29.03
N GLU A 473 27.68 -23.95 -30.11
CA GLU A 473 28.27 -22.97 -31.02
C GLU A 473 28.63 -21.65 -30.29
N GLY A 474 27.68 -21.12 -29.51
CA GLY A 474 27.91 -19.88 -28.73
C GLY A 474 29.02 -20.03 -27.69
N THR A 475 29.12 -21.17 -27.00
CA THR A 475 30.17 -21.45 -26.01
C THR A 475 31.54 -21.57 -26.72
N MET A 476 31.61 -22.31 -27.82
CA MET A 476 32.86 -22.51 -28.57
C MET A 476 33.42 -21.20 -29.12
N LYS A 477 32.57 -20.38 -29.73
CA LYS A 477 32.93 -19.06 -30.26
C LYS A 477 33.51 -18.14 -29.19
N ARG A 478 32.88 -18.13 -27.99
CA ARG A 478 33.33 -17.31 -26.86
C ARG A 478 34.67 -17.77 -26.30
N LEU A 479 34.89 -19.07 -26.19
CA LEU A 479 36.19 -19.63 -25.78
C LEU A 479 37.29 -19.29 -26.79
N GLU A 480 37.00 -19.49 -28.08
CA GLU A 480 37.94 -19.16 -29.16
C GLU A 480 38.39 -17.70 -29.07
N LYS A 481 37.43 -16.77 -29.04
CA LYS A 481 37.71 -15.33 -28.90
C LYS A 481 38.49 -14.97 -27.63
N ALA A 482 38.22 -15.68 -26.52
CA ALA A 482 38.96 -15.46 -25.27
C ALA A 482 40.41 -15.98 -25.35
N LEU A 483 40.63 -17.13 -26.01
CA LEU A 483 41.95 -17.75 -26.21
C LEU A 483 42.85 -16.98 -27.19
N GLU A 484 42.29 -16.19 -28.12
CA GLU A 484 43.03 -15.32 -29.03
C GLU A 484 43.62 -14.10 -28.33
N ARG A 485 43.22 -13.81 -27.13
CA ARG A 485 43.74 -12.67 -26.35
C ARG A 485 45.22 -12.92 -25.96
N LYS A 486 46.03 -11.87 -26.16
CA LYS A 486 47.43 -11.83 -25.74
C LYS A 486 47.58 -11.58 -24.25
#